data_e802c5ed2dad07bf4eab76452fc0b6db
#
_entry.id   e802c5ed2dad07bf4eab76452fc0b6db
#
_cell.length_a   1.000
_cell.length_b   1.000
_cell.length_c   1.000
_cell.angle_alpha   90.00
_cell.angle_beta   90.00
_cell.angle_gamma   90.00
#
_symmetry.space_group_name_H-M   'P 1'
#
loop_
_entity.id
_entity.type
_entity.pdbx_description
1 polymer ?
#
loop_
_entity_poly.entity_id
_entity_poly.type
_entity_poly.pdbx_seq_one_letter_code
_entity_poly.pdbx_strand_id
1 'polypeptide(L)'
;MKKILGILILGLFWFTPGITFEDLSNTDINKLRKLKSYEIKTALSNKKIVGYFDDGDYFEETHSSQGDYFGYSISEGEIIGKWKTKDNKLCYKWQKTLIREEETEFQCAVYVYTNNKKTYYFFDINNKVFFAKGYAVR
;
A
#
# COMPACT_ATOMS: atom_id res chain seq x y z
N MET A 1 -39.90 9.99 -1.25
CA MET A 1 -38.66 10.53 -0.72
C MET A 1 -37.61 9.46 -0.39
N LYS A 2 -37.96 8.41 0.35
CA LYS A 2 -37.01 7.33 0.69
C LYS A 2 -36.44 6.60 -0.54
N LYS A 3 -37.21 6.44 -1.61
CA LYS A 3 -36.76 5.81 -2.85
C LYS A 3 -35.76 6.65 -3.63
N ILE A 4 -35.83 7.97 -3.56
CA ILE A 4 -34.91 8.88 -4.23
C ILE A 4 -33.57 8.88 -3.51
N LEU A 5 -33.58 8.82 -2.16
CA LEU A 5 -32.36 8.73 -1.35
C LEU A 5 -31.61 7.40 -1.62
N GLY A 6 -32.34 6.29 -1.77
CA GLY A 6 -31.74 5.00 -2.09
C GLY A 6 -31.08 4.98 -3.47
N ILE A 7 -31.68 5.64 -4.46
CA ILE A 7 -31.13 5.77 -5.79
C ILE A 7 -29.87 6.63 -5.81
N LEU A 8 -29.83 7.71 -5.03
CA LEU A 8 -28.67 8.57 -4.89
C LEU A 8 -27.50 7.84 -4.23
N ILE A 9 -27.76 7.03 -3.23
CA ILE A 9 -26.72 6.22 -2.56
C ILE A 9 -26.19 5.15 -3.52
N LEU A 10 -27.04 4.49 -4.26
CA LEU A 10 -26.65 3.55 -5.30
C LEU A 10 -25.87 4.22 -6.42
N GLY A 11 -26.25 5.44 -6.83
CA GLY A 11 -25.53 6.23 -7.81
C GLY A 11 -24.12 6.59 -7.36
N LEU A 12 -23.94 6.92 -6.11
CA LEU A 12 -22.60 7.20 -5.53
C LEU A 12 -21.71 5.96 -5.53
N PHE A 13 -22.26 4.78 -5.27
CA PHE A 13 -21.53 3.52 -5.37
C PHE A 13 -21.07 3.21 -6.78
N TRP A 14 -21.84 3.57 -7.81
CA TRP A 14 -21.49 3.36 -9.20
C TRP A 14 -20.40 4.31 -9.70
N PHE A 15 -20.20 5.47 -9.04
CA PHE A 15 -19.24 6.49 -9.44
C PHE A 15 -17.88 6.38 -8.74
N THR A 16 -17.67 5.38 -7.88
CA THR A 16 -16.34 5.05 -7.34
C THR A 16 -15.81 3.80 -8.02
N PRO A 17 -15.36 3.89 -9.30
CA PRO A 17 -14.91 2.70 -10.00
C PRO A 17 -13.58 2.22 -9.44
N GLY A 18 -13.48 0.97 -9.16
CA GLY A 18 -12.27 0.24 -9.35
C GLY A 18 -11.43 -0.13 -8.15
N ILE A 19 -11.59 0.46 -6.95
CA ILE A 19 -10.85 -0.04 -5.79
C ILE A 19 -11.86 -0.57 -4.78
N THR A 20 -12.12 -1.87 -4.86
CA THR A 20 -12.92 -2.55 -3.85
C THR A 20 -11.99 -3.25 -2.87
N PHE A 21 -12.34 -3.19 -1.60
CA PHE A 21 -11.67 -3.98 -0.58
C PHE A 21 -11.81 -5.47 -0.90
N GLU A 22 -10.67 -6.16 -0.92
CA GLU A 22 -10.60 -7.61 -1.05
C GLU A 22 -9.94 -8.19 0.18
N ASP A 23 -10.46 -9.32 0.64
CA ASP A 23 -9.85 -10.06 1.73
C ASP A 23 -8.51 -10.66 1.27
N LEU A 24 -7.42 -10.18 1.84
CA LEU A 24 -6.07 -10.61 1.48
C LEU A 24 -5.73 -12.01 2.00
N SER A 25 -6.50 -12.57 2.93
CA SER A 25 -6.27 -13.92 3.45
C SER A 25 -6.45 -15.00 2.38
N ASN A 26 -7.21 -14.71 1.32
CA ASN A 26 -7.45 -15.62 0.20
C ASN A 26 -6.44 -15.46 -0.94
N THR A 27 -5.40 -14.65 -0.74
CA THR A 27 -4.38 -14.42 -1.77
C THR A 27 -3.54 -15.68 -1.98
N ASP A 28 -3.52 -16.19 -3.22
CA ASP A 28 -2.71 -17.34 -3.60
C ASP A 28 -1.32 -16.87 -4.00
N ILE A 29 -0.37 -17.06 -3.14
CA ILE A 29 1.03 -16.67 -3.35
C ILE A 29 1.64 -17.36 -4.59
N ASN A 30 1.15 -18.53 -4.98
CA ASN A 30 1.65 -19.25 -6.15
C ASN A 30 1.28 -18.60 -7.47
N LYS A 31 0.28 -17.72 -7.47
CA LYS A 31 -0.12 -16.92 -8.62
C LYS A 31 0.60 -15.57 -8.71
N LEU A 32 1.48 -15.29 -7.76
CA LEU A 32 2.21 -14.04 -7.67
C LEU A 32 3.70 -14.25 -7.88
N ARG A 33 4.37 -13.23 -8.36
CA ARG A 33 5.82 -13.20 -8.51
C ARG A 33 6.42 -12.23 -7.50
N LYS A 34 7.41 -12.69 -6.73
CA LYS A 34 8.13 -11.83 -5.79
C LYS A 34 9.11 -10.94 -6.56
N LEU A 35 9.09 -9.66 -6.29
CA LEU A 35 9.97 -8.68 -6.89
C LEU A 35 11.36 -8.70 -6.24
N LYS A 36 12.38 -8.48 -7.06
CA LYS A 36 13.76 -8.24 -6.61
C LYS A 36 13.93 -6.76 -6.24
N SER A 37 15.00 -6.45 -5.51
CA SER A 37 15.28 -5.08 -5.06
C SER A 37 15.19 -4.04 -6.18
N TYR A 38 15.81 -4.28 -7.33
CA TYR A 38 15.78 -3.33 -8.44
C TYR A 38 14.38 -3.20 -9.05
N GLU A 39 13.59 -4.28 -9.05
CA GLU A 39 12.22 -4.27 -9.55
C GLU A 39 11.29 -3.47 -8.63
N ILE A 40 11.45 -3.63 -7.31
CA ILE A 40 10.71 -2.84 -6.32
C ILE A 40 11.01 -1.36 -6.52
N LYS A 41 12.28 -1.02 -6.66
CA LYS A 41 12.73 0.35 -6.85
C LYS A 41 12.14 0.96 -8.13
N THR A 42 12.14 0.24 -9.22
CA THR A 42 11.55 0.67 -10.49
C THR A 42 10.02 0.82 -10.38
N ALA A 43 9.36 -0.13 -9.71
CA ALA A 43 7.90 -0.15 -9.57
C ALA A 43 7.37 1.01 -8.72
N LEU A 44 8.08 1.37 -7.64
CA LEU A 44 7.59 2.32 -6.66
C LEU A 44 8.13 3.74 -6.82
N SER A 45 9.35 3.91 -7.40
CA SER A 45 9.99 5.24 -7.47
C SER A 45 9.16 6.24 -8.26
N ASN A 46 8.90 7.38 -7.63
CA ASN A 46 8.16 8.52 -8.19
C ASN A 46 6.73 8.15 -8.66
N LYS A 47 6.15 7.14 -8.04
CA LYS A 47 4.78 6.72 -8.32
C LYS A 47 3.93 6.81 -7.06
N LYS A 48 2.67 7.11 -7.26
CA LYS A 48 1.66 7.03 -6.20
C LYS A 48 1.03 5.65 -6.23
N ILE A 49 1.04 5.00 -5.07
CA ILE A 49 0.38 3.72 -4.86
C ILE A 49 -0.85 3.97 -4.02
N VAL A 50 -1.98 3.47 -4.45
CA VAL A 50 -3.24 3.53 -3.70
C VAL A 50 -3.78 2.13 -3.48
N GLY A 51 -4.42 1.90 -2.36
CA GLY A 51 -4.94 0.58 -2.05
C GLY A 51 -5.58 0.47 -0.68
N TYR A 52 -5.61 -0.76 -0.20
CA TYR A 52 -6.22 -1.10 1.08
C TYR A 52 -5.30 -2.00 1.89
N PHE A 53 -5.28 -1.77 3.19
CA PHE A 53 -4.76 -2.72 4.16
C PHE A 53 -5.72 -3.90 4.35
N ASP A 54 -5.25 -4.95 5.00
CA ASP A 54 -6.03 -6.17 5.27
C ASP A 54 -7.23 -5.94 6.20
N ASP A 55 -7.24 -4.85 6.96
CA ASP A 55 -8.38 -4.41 7.80
C ASP A 55 -9.39 -3.55 7.04
N GLY A 56 -9.16 -3.29 5.75
CA GLY A 56 -10.05 -2.46 4.93
C GLY A 56 -9.73 -0.97 4.94
N ASP A 57 -8.72 -0.53 5.69
CA ASP A 57 -8.32 0.86 5.73
C ASP A 57 -7.66 1.27 4.40
N TYR A 58 -8.10 2.40 3.85
CA TYR A 58 -7.56 2.94 2.59
C TYR A 58 -6.23 3.64 2.84
N PHE A 59 -5.29 3.48 1.91
CA PHE A 59 -4.03 4.19 1.96
C PHE A 59 -3.63 4.76 0.60
N GLU A 60 -2.82 5.81 0.67
CA GLU A 60 -2.08 6.35 -0.47
C GLU A 60 -0.63 6.51 -0.03
N GLU A 61 0.30 6.18 -0.92
CA GLU A 61 1.73 6.36 -0.62
C GLU A 61 2.53 6.73 -1.85
N THR A 62 3.57 7.53 -1.62
CA THR A 62 4.51 7.97 -2.64
C THR A 62 5.92 7.69 -2.17
N HIS A 63 6.71 7.10 -3.05
CA HIS A 63 8.11 6.77 -2.80
C HIS A 63 8.95 7.59 -3.78
N SER A 64 9.70 8.58 -3.30
CA SER A 64 10.56 9.37 -4.18
C SER A 64 11.80 8.58 -4.58
N SER A 65 12.37 8.91 -5.74
CA SER A 65 13.63 8.30 -6.18
C SER A 65 14.82 8.65 -5.29
N GLN A 66 14.71 9.69 -4.45
CA GLN A 66 15.73 10.07 -3.48
C GLN A 66 15.58 9.37 -2.12
N GLY A 67 14.60 8.50 -1.96
CA GLY A 67 14.41 7.75 -0.73
C GLY A 67 13.44 8.36 0.27
N ASP A 68 12.67 9.36 -0.13
CA ASP A 68 11.64 9.95 0.72
C ASP A 68 10.33 9.18 0.59
N TYR A 69 9.65 8.98 1.70
CA TYR A 69 8.36 8.32 1.77
C TYR A 69 7.31 9.27 2.31
N PHE A 70 6.18 9.31 1.62
CA PHE A 70 4.99 10.03 2.02
C PHE A 70 3.81 9.06 1.98
N GLY A 71 3.15 8.88 3.11
CA GLY A 71 1.98 8.02 3.21
C GLY A 71 0.81 8.73 3.84
N TYR A 72 -0.38 8.23 3.55
CA TYR A 72 -1.63 8.64 4.18
C TYR A 72 -2.53 7.42 4.32
N SER A 73 -3.14 7.29 5.47
CA SER A 73 -4.25 6.35 5.65
C SER A 73 -5.39 7.02 6.42
N ILE A 74 -6.60 6.48 6.28
CA ILE A 74 -7.76 7.06 6.97
C ILE A 74 -7.59 6.95 8.48
N SER A 75 -7.04 5.83 8.98
CA SER A 75 -6.88 5.60 10.42
C SER A 75 -5.71 6.36 11.04
N GLU A 76 -4.60 6.50 10.31
CA GLU A 76 -3.35 7.05 10.88
C GLU A 76 -3.05 8.48 10.45
N GLY A 77 -3.71 8.98 9.38
CA GLY A 77 -3.40 10.27 8.79
C GLY A 77 -2.10 10.24 8.01
N GLU A 78 -1.36 11.36 8.01
CA GLU A 78 -0.11 11.50 7.26
C GLU A 78 1.07 10.83 7.97
N ILE A 79 1.89 10.13 7.20
CA ILE A 79 3.09 9.46 7.67
C ILE A 79 4.25 9.88 6.77
N ILE A 80 5.33 10.32 7.38
CA ILE A 80 6.55 10.74 6.69
C ILE A 80 7.68 9.82 7.09
N GLY A 81 8.51 9.45 6.12
CA GLY A 81 9.64 8.58 6.39
C GLY A 81 10.66 8.54 5.27
N LYS A 82 11.47 7.51 5.32
CA LYS A 82 12.44 7.14 4.30
C LYS A 82 12.19 5.71 3.87
N TRP A 83 12.58 5.40 2.64
CA TRP A 83 12.48 4.04 2.12
C TRP A 83 13.74 3.66 1.35
N LYS A 84 13.98 2.40 1.27
CA LYS A 84 15.03 1.81 0.43
C LYS A 84 14.70 0.35 0.15
N THR A 85 15.49 -0.28 -0.70
CA THR A 85 15.44 -1.72 -0.91
C THR A 85 16.74 -2.35 -0.45
N LYS A 86 16.65 -3.55 0.10
CA LYS A 86 17.80 -4.36 0.51
C LYS A 86 17.43 -5.83 0.52
N ASP A 87 18.25 -6.67 -0.10
CA ASP A 87 18.06 -8.12 -0.11
C ASP A 87 16.66 -8.54 -0.58
N ASN A 88 16.17 -7.91 -1.64
CA ASN A 88 14.84 -8.12 -2.21
C ASN A 88 13.69 -7.82 -1.25
N LYS A 89 13.94 -6.90 -0.32
CA LYS A 89 12.96 -6.43 0.65
C LYS A 89 12.75 -4.92 0.50
N LEU A 90 11.56 -4.48 0.84
CA LEU A 90 11.22 -3.08 0.99
C LEU A 90 11.45 -2.69 2.44
N CYS A 91 12.19 -1.60 2.65
CA CYS A 91 12.60 -1.15 3.96
C CYS A 91 12.07 0.26 4.22
N TYR A 92 11.59 0.49 5.43
CA TYR A 92 11.09 1.77 5.87
C TYR A 92 11.78 2.24 7.15
N LYS A 93 11.94 3.55 7.23
CA LYS A 93 12.35 4.26 8.44
C LYS A 93 11.36 5.41 8.65
N TRP A 94 10.68 5.41 9.78
CA TRP A 94 9.66 6.41 10.08
C TRP A 94 10.30 7.62 10.76
N GLN A 95 9.92 8.82 10.32
CA GLN A 95 10.32 10.06 10.97
C GLN A 95 9.30 10.45 12.04
N LYS A 96 9.72 11.35 12.94
CA LYS A 96 8.85 11.88 13.97
C LYS A 96 7.64 12.59 13.34
N THR A 97 6.45 12.14 13.70
CA THR A 97 5.19 12.79 13.32
C THR A 97 4.42 13.17 14.58
N LEU A 98 3.28 13.85 14.44
CA LEU A 98 2.42 14.16 15.58
C LEU A 98 1.93 12.91 16.34
N ILE A 99 1.93 11.76 15.69
CA ILE A 99 1.47 10.48 16.24
C ILE A 99 2.64 9.64 16.75
N ARG A 100 3.85 9.80 16.16
CA ARG A 100 5.04 9.04 16.52
C ARG A 100 6.13 9.99 17.02
N GLU A 101 6.55 9.78 18.24
CA GLU A 101 7.52 10.67 18.91
C GLU A 101 8.97 10.37 18.58
N GLU A 102 9.28 9.19 18.06
CA GLU A 102 10.65 8.75 17.83
C GLU A 102 10.90 8.34 16.38
N GLU A 103 12.08 8.71 15.86
CA GLU A 103 12.59 8.15 14.62
C GLU A 103 12.91 6.67 14.82
N THR A 104 12.49 5.84 13.87
CA THR A 104 12.83 4.42 13.86
C THR A 104 14.07 4.17 13.01
N GLU A 105 14.77 3.07 13.27
CA GLU A 105 15.77 2.56 12.34
C GLU A 105 15.09 1.92 11.12
N PHE A 106 15.84 1.75 10.03
CA PHE A 106 15.32 1.03 8.87
C PHE A 106 14.94 -0.39 9.24
N GLN A 107 13.73 -0.77 8.89
CA GLN A 107 13.22 -2.13 9.05
C GLN A 107 12.93 -2.71 7.67
N CYS A 108 13.61 -3.80 7.34
CA CYS A 108 13.47 -4.49 6.06
C CYS A 108 12.61 -5.73 6.25
N ALA A 109 11.31 -5.51 6.39
CA ALA A 109 10.35 -6.54 6.81
C ALA A 109 9.21 -6.77 5.81
N VAL A 110 9.37 -6.30 4.58
CA VAL A 110 8.30 -6.39 3.57
C VAL A 110 8.83 -7.01 2.29
N TYR A 111 8.20 -8.10 1.84
CA TYR A 111 8.32 -8.57 0.46
C TYR A 111 7.23 -7.93 -0.40
N VAL A 112 7.55 -7.65 -1.65
CA VAL A 112 6.59 -7.13 -2.61
C VAL A 112 6.37 -8.16 -3.71
N TYR A 113 5.12 -8.49 -3.96
CA TYR A 113 4.69 -9.41 -5.00
C TYR A 113 3.85 -8.68 -6.04
N THR A 114 3.77 -9.22 -7.24
CA THR A 114 2.92 -8.68 -8.31
C THR A 114 2.23 -9.80 -9.07
N ASN A 115 1.06 -9.48 -9.61
CA ASN A 115 0.36 -10.37 -10.56
C ASN A 115 0.59 -9.96 -12.02
N ASN A 116 1.60 -9.13 -12.30
CA ASN A 116 1.95 -8.59 -13.61
C ASN A 116 0.93 -7.58 -14.22
N LYS A 117 -0.01 -7.08 -13.41
CA LYS A 117 -1.05 -6.13 -13.86
C LYS A 117 -0.97 -4.78 -13.14
N LYS A 118 0.24 -4.35 -12.74
CA LYS A 118 0.46 -3.13 -11.95
C LYS A 118 -0.22 -3.16 -10.58
N THR A 119 -0.51 -4.35 -10.09
CA THR A 119 -1.03 -4.59 -8.75
C THR A 119 0.08 -5.15 -7.91
N TYR A 120 0.27 -4.57 -6.73
CA TYR A 120 1.31 -4.95 -5.81
C TYR A 120 0.69 -5.47 -4.52
N TYR A 121 1.27 -6.54 -4.01
CA TYR A 121 0.86 -7.18 -2.77
C TYR A 121 2.03 -7.09 -1.81
N PHE A 122 1.78 -6.56 -0.63
CA PHE A 122 2.81 -6.33 0.38
C PHE A 122 2.69 -7.39 1.47
N PHE A 123 3.77 -8.11 1.67
CA PHE A 123 3.84 -9.25 2.58
C PHE A 123 4.70 -8.92 3.79
N ASP A 124 4.13 -9.05 4.98
CA ASP A 124 4.83 -8.87 6.25
C ASP A 124 5.62 -10.14 6.57
N ILE A 125 6.95 -10.03 6.54
CA ILE A 125 7.85 -11.16 6.77
C ILE A 125 7.74 -11.68 8.21
N ASN A 126 7.56 -10.78 9.17
CA ASN A 126 7.49 -11.14 10.59
C ASN A 126 6.22 -11.91 10.95
N ASN A 127 5.09 -11.45 10.45
CA ASN A 127 3.79 -12.07 10.71
C ASN A 127 3.39 -13.10 9.64
N LYS A 128 4.14 -13.18 8.53
CA LYS A 128 3.92 -14.13 7.43
C LYS A 128 2.54 -14.01 6.80
N VAL A 129 2.08 -12.78 6.60
CA VAL A 129 0.77 -12.48 6.01
C VAL A 129 0.89 -11.34 4.99
N PHE A 130 0.02 -11.35 3.99
CA PHE A 130 -0.20 -10.18 3.16
C PHE A 130 -0.99 -9.16 3.97
N PHE A 131 -0.49 -7.93 4.05
CA PHE A 131 -1.13 -6.89 4.87
C PHE A 131 -1.68 -5.71 4.05
N ALA A 132 -1.31 -5.62 2.77
CA ALA A 132 -1.78 -4.54 1.91
C ALA A 132 -1.76 -4.97 0.44
N LYS A 133 -2.65 -4.36 -0.33
CA LYS A 133 -2.72 -4.51 -1.78
C LYS A 133 -2.88 -3.12 -2.38
N GLY A 134 -2.06 -2.79 -3.35
CA GLY A 134 -2.05 -1.47 -3.95
C GLY A 134 -1.88 -1.48 -5.46
N TYR A 135 -2.21 -0.35 -6.06
CA TYR A 135 -2.14 -0.11 -7.49
C TYR A 135 -1.33 1.15 -7.75
N ALA A 136 -0.47 1.11 -8.77
CA ALA A 136 0.20 2.31 -9.22
C ALA A 136 -0.77 3.20 -9.98
N VAL A 137 -0.85 4.47 -9.60
CA VAL A 137 -1.63 5.50 -10.31
C VAL A 137 -0.69 6.57 -10.84
N ARG A 138 -1.11 7.23 -11.87
CA ARG A 138 -0.35 8.32 -12.49
C ARG A 138 -0.51 9.63 -11.74
#